data_c23c8e81062b85815b43518fa6b476cc
#
_entry.id   c23c8e81062b85815b43518fa6b476cc
#
_cell.length_a   1.000
_cell.length_b   1.000
_cell.length_c   1.000
_cell.angle_alpha   90.00
_cell.angle_beta   90.00
_cell.angle_gamma   90.00
#
_symmetry.space_group_name_H-M   'P 1'
#
loop_
_entity.id
_entity.type
_entity.pdbx_description
1 polymer ?
#
loop_
_entity_poly.entity_id
_entity_poly.type
_entity_poly.pdbx_seq_one_letter_code
_entity_poly.pdbx_strand_id
1 'polypeptide(L)'
;TKITAKAGDQVTVENNKDFFNYQAGLTFKPVENGSIYISYATSANPVGVDGGDGSEGITAAIQNLKPEEVKTYELGTKWDVLNDKLNLTAAIFRTEKTNTRATAEDGTTQNIGETRVDGIELGVNGNITEKWAVSAGYTYLDSELVDGGYTNVGSTAVPVYQANPSNGNQVQNVAKNSATLWTTYQVLPELTLGAGAVAMDKVYGNATNTKWVPGYVRYDAMARYNVNKNVDLQLNVNNLSDKRYFTKAYSSHYATEAEGRSAVLSVNFKY
;
A
#
# COMPACT_ATOMS: atom_id res chain seq x y z
N THR A 1 -8.94 -11.02 -22.44
CA THR A 1 -9.49 -9.70 -22.83
C THR A 1 -9.26 -9.50 -24.32
N LYS A 2 -10.31 -9.17 -25.08
CA LYS A 2 -10.24 -8.94 -26.52
C LYS A 2 -10.28 -7.45 -26.80
N ILE A 3 -9.22 -6.92 -27.41
CA ILE A 3 -9.15 -5.51 -27.79
C ILE A 3 -9.01 -5.44 -29.32
N THR A 4 -9.90 -4.69 -29.95
CA THR A 4 -9.84 -4.43 -31.39
C THR A 4 -9.31 -3.03 -31.62
N ALA A 5 -8.07 -2.89 -32.11
CA ALA A 5 -7.50 -1.61 -32.49
C ALA A 5 -7.72 -1.36 -33.98
N LYS A 6 -8.22 -0.16 -34.32
CA LYS A 6 -8.50 0.26 -35.70
C LYS A 6 -7.43 1.26 -36.16
N ALA A 7 -6.53 0.83 -37.03
CA ALA A 7 -5.77 1.71 -37.89
C ALA A 7 -5.52 0.96 -39.21
N GLY A 8 -6.44 1.11 -40.17
CA GLY A 8 -6.37 0.46 -41.47
C GLY A 8 -6.79 -0.98 -41.48
N ASP A 9 -6.03 -1.87 -40.90
CA ASP A 9 -6.37 -3.30 -40.71
C ASP A 9 -6.76 -3.57 -39.24
N GLN A 10 -7.83 -4.34 -39.03
CA GLN A 10 -8.26 -4.75 -37.69
C GLN A 10 -7.31 -5.84 -37.16
N VAL A 11 -6.44 -5.49 -36.24
CA VAL A 11 -5.63 -6.47 -35.51
C VAL A 11 -6.36 -6.84 -34.21
N THR A 12 -6.76 -8.08 -34.07
CA THR A 12 -7.30 -8.62 -32.83
C THR A 12 -6.13 -9.12 -31.99
N VAL A 13 -6.00 -8.59 -30.79
CA VAL A 13 -4.98 -8.99 -29.84
C VAL A 13 -5.65 -9.69 -28.65
N GLU A 14 -5.23 -10.91 -28.34
CA GLU A 14 -5.80 -11.72 -27.26
C GLU A 14 -4.66 -12.21 -26.34
N ASN A 15 -4.93 -12.23 -25.03
CA ASN A 15 -4.09 -12.93 -24.06
C ASN A 15 -5.02 -13.85 -23.24
N ASN A 16 -4.82 -15.14 -23.38
CA ASN A 16 -5.50 -16.19 -22.63
C ASN A 16 -4.46 -16.97 -21.85
N LYS A 17 -4.43 -16.79 -20.54
CA LYS A 17 -3.54 -17.48 -19.62
C LYS A 17 -4.33 -17.98 -18.43
N ASP A 18 -4.10 -19.22 -18.07
CA ASP A 18 -4.55 -19.82 -16.84
C ASP A 18 -3.50 -19.62 -15.76
N PHE A 19 -3.94 -19.31 -14.56
CA PHE A 19 -3.06 -19.23 -13.40
C PHE A 19 -3.79 -19.75 -12.16
N PHE A 20 -3.03 -20.24 -11.21
CA PHE A 20 -3.53 -20.77 -9.97
C PHE A 20 -2.92 -20.00 -8.80
N ASN A 21 -3.78 -19.44 -7.94
CA ASN A 21 -3.37 -18.79 -6.71
C ASN A 21 -3.72 -19.66 -5.52
N TYR A 22 -2.83 -19.71 -4.54
CA TYR A 22 -3.03 -20.49 -3.34
C TYR A 22 -2.45 -19.79 -2.12
N GLN A 23 -2.99 -20.15 -0.96
CA GLN A 23 -2.51 -19.71 0.33
C GLN A 23 -2.41 -20.91 1.26
N ALA A 24 -1.34 -20.98 2.02
CA ALA A 24 -1.15 -21.95 3.09
C ALA A 24 -0.62 -21.24 4.33
N GLY A 25 -1.05 -21.69 5.50
CA GLY A 25 -0.60 -21.13 6.76
C GLY A 25 -0.66 -22.15 7.89
N LEU A 26 0.20 -21.96 8.87
CA LEU A 26 0.23 -22.71 10.10
C LEU A 26 0.21 -21.73 11.27
N THR A 27 -0.71 -21.97 12.21
CA THR A 27 -0.81 -21.19 13.44
C THR A 27 -0.58 -22.07 14.64
N PHE A 28 0.35 -21.66 15.50
CA PHE A 28 0.61 -22.26 16.80
C PHE A 28 0.08 -21.36 17.91
N LYS A 29 -0.68 -21.90 18.82
CA LYS A 29 -1.21 -21.20 20.01
C LYS A 29 -0.48 -21.73 21.25
N PRO A 30 0.58 -21.06 21.72
CA PRO A 30 1.29 -21.48 22.93
C PRO A 30 0.45 -21.29 24.18
N VAL A 31 -0.47 -20.31 24.15
CA VAL A 31 -1.45 -19.99 25.21
C VAL A 31 -2.76 -19.53 24.56
N GLU A 32 -3.85 -19.47 25.32
CA GLU A 32 -5.18 -19.13 24.79
C GLU A 32 -5.23 -17.73 24.17
N ASN A 33 -4.54 -16.77 24.79
CA ASN A 33 -4.51 -15.37 24.39
C ASN A 33 -3.35 -15.00 23.47
N GLY A 34 -2.58 -15.99 22.93
CA GLY A 34 -1.44 -15.72 22.06
C GLY A 34 -1.32 -16.70 20.91
N SER A 35 -0.92 -16.22 19.76
CA SER A 35 -0.64 -17.04 18.59
C SER A 35 0.59 -16.56 17.83
N ILE A 36 1.31 -17.51 17.23
CA ILE A 36 2.40 -17.31 16.30
C ILE A 36 2.00 -18.03 15.01
N TYR A 37 2.19 -17.41 13.87
CA TYR A 37 1.84 -18.01 12.59
C TYR A 37 2.91 -17.79 11.53
N ILE A 38 2.93 -18.70 10.58
CA ILE A 38 3.63 -18.54 9.31
C ILE A 38 2.60 -18.64 8.21
N SER A 39 2.76 -17.86 7.16
CA SER A 39 1.91 -17.95 5.97
C SER A 39 2.71 -17.78 4.69
N TYR A 40 2.18 -18.41 3.65
CA TYR A 40 2.64 -18.25 2.27
C TYR A 40 1.43 -18.07 1.38
N ALA A 41 1.47 -17.04 0.52
CA ALA A 41 0.39 -16.74 -0.41
C ALA A 41 0.96 -16.36 -1.77
N THR A 42 0.19 -16.69 -2.82
CA THR A 42 0.48 -16.26 -4.19
C THR A 42 -0.67 -15.47 -4.77
N SER A 43 -0.36 -14.54 -5.67
CA SER A 43 -1.34 -13.89 -6.52
C SER A 43 -0.75 -13.66 -7.91
N ALA A 44 -1.61 -13.45 -8.90
CA ALA A 44 -1.19 -13.19 -10.27
C ALA A 44 -1.93 -11.96 -10.81
N ASN A 45 -1.20 -11.16 -11.62
CA ASN A 45 -1.75 -10.01 -12.31
C ASN A 45 -1.69 -10.28 -13.83
N PRO A 46 -2.84 -10.54 -14.50
CA PRO A 46 -2.87 -10.79 -15.94
C PRO A 46 -2.42 -9.58 -16.77
N VAL A 47 -1.90 -9.86 -17.96
CA VAL A 47 -1.55 -8.82 -18.94
C VAL A 47 -2.79 -8.03 -19.35
N GLY A 48 -2.69 -6.70 -19.42
CA GLY A 48 -3.80 -5.81 -19.77
C GLY A 48 -4.75 -5.47 -18.62
N VAL A 49 -4.46 -5.97 -17.40
CA VAL A 49 -5.11 -5.51 -16.17
C VAL A 49 -4.11 -4.63 -15.45
N ASP A 50 -4.23 -3.34 -15.64
CA ASP A 50 -3.35 -2.38 -15.01
C ASP A 50 -3.90 -1.92 -13.66
N GLY A 51 -2.97 -1.73 -12.72
CA GLY A 51 -3.28 -1.32 -11.37
C GLY A 51 -3.66 0.15 -11.21
N GLY A 52 -4.03 0.89 -12.26
CA GLY A 52 -4.58 2.17 -11.93
C GLY A 52 -4.53 3.36 -12.87
N ASP A 53 -3.81 3.37 -13.97
CA ASP A 53 -3.84 4.55 -14.85
C ASP A 53 -4.57 4.32 -16.20
N GLY A 54 -5.03 3.11 -16.45
CA GLY A 54 -5.82 2.77 -17.65
C GLY A 54 -5.06 2.86 -18.97
N SER A 55 -3.73 2.99 -18.92
CA SER A 55 -2.90 3.22 -20.10
C SER A 55 -2.41 1.94 -20.78
N GLU A 56 -2.56 0.78 -20.13
CA GLU A 56 -2.03 -0.48 -20.62
C GLU A 56 -3.07 -1.34 -21.34
N GLY A 57 -3.35 -1.01 -22.58
CA GLY A 57 -4.00 -1.95 -23.49
C GLY A 57 -3.08 -3.11 -23.87
N ILE A 58 -3.66 -4.29 -24.18
CA ILE A 58 -2.92 -5.39 -24.77
C ILE A 58 -2.47 -4.97 -26.17
N THR A 59 -1.17 -5.05 -26.41
CA THR A 59 -0.57 -4.81 -27.73
C THR A 59 -0.02 -6.10 -28.32
N ALA A 60 0.26 -6.12 -29.61
CA ALA A 60 0.89 -7.29 -30.27
C ALA A 60 2.22 -7.68 -29.62
N ALA A 61 2.97 -6.71 -29.07
CA ALA A 61 4.25 -6.94 -28.42
C ALA A 61 4.12 -7.68 -27.08
N ILE A 62 3.00 -7.50 -26.35
CA ILE A 62 2.82 -8.03 -25.00
C ILE A 62 1.72 -9.10 -24.90
N GLN A 63 1.03 -9.41 -26.01
CA GLN A 63 -0.09 -10.37 -26.00
C GLN A 63 0.28 -11.79 -25.54
N ASN A 64 1.55 -12.19 -25.68
CA ASN A 64 2.03 -13.52 -25.32
C ASN A 64 2.71 -13.58 -23.94
N LEU A 65 2.83 -12.45 -23.26
CA LEU A 65 3.47 -12.40 -21.96
C LEU A 65 2.68 -13.19 -20.92
N LYS A 66 3.38 -13.71 -19.93
CA LYS A 66 2.80 -14.38 -18.76
C LYS A 66 2.20 -13.34 -17.80
N PRO A 67 1.26 -13.74 -16.95
CA PRO A 67 0.88 -12.94 -15.79
C PRO A 67 2.11 -12.62 -14.92
N GLU A 68 2.10 -11.45 -14.31
CA GLU A 68 3.02 -11.15 -13.22
C GLU A 68 2.62 -12.01 -12.01
N GLU A 69 3.60 -12.53 -11.30
CA GLU A 69 3.39 -13.36 -10.11
C GLU A 69 3.84 -12.62 -8.86
N VAL A 70 3.05 -12.72 -7.81
CA VAL A 70 3.39 -12.20 -6.48
C VAL A 70 3.43 -13.35 -5.51
N LYS A 71 4.49 -13.42 -4.71
CA LYS A 71 4.67 -14.39 -3.62
C LYS A 71 4.91 -13.62 -2.34
N THR A 72 4.18 -13.97 -1.29
CA THR A 72 4.34 -13.37 0.04
C THR A 72 4.62 -14.45 1.07
N TYR A 73 5.66 -14.24 1.84
CA TYR A 73 6.05 -15.02 3.01
C TYR A 73 5.89 -14.15 4.23
N GLU A 74 5.23 -14.64 5.26
CA GLU A 74 4.99 -13.87 6.48
C GLU A 74 5.17 -14.75 7.71
N LEU A 75 5.83 -14.20 8.73
CA LEU A 75 5.89 -14.71 10.09
C LEU A 75 5.33 -13.64 11.01
N GLY A 76 4.30 -13.96 11.76
CA GLY A 76 3.67 -12.98 12.64
C GLY A 76 3.22 -13.58 13.98
N THR A 77 2.81 -12.67 14.84
CA THR A 77 2.30 -13.01 16.17
C THR A 77 1.16 -12.07 16.55
N LYS A 78 0.20 -12.59 17.32
CA LYS A 78 -0.97 -11.85 17.82
C LYS A 78 -1.19 -12.21 19.29
N TRP A 79 -1.42 -11.21 20.12
CA TRP A 79 -1.59 -11.34 21.55
C TRP A 79 -2.74 -10.49 22.05
N ASP A 80 -3.66 -11.12 22.76
CA ASP A 80 -4.71 -10.43 23.49
C ASP A 80 -4.24 -10.27 24.94
N VAL A 81 -4.09 -9.03 25.38
CA VAL A 81 -3.59 -8.66 26.71
C VAL A 81 -4.62 -7.82 27.46
N LEU A 82 -4.38 -7.52 28.73
CA LEU A 82 -5.29 -6.78 29.59
C LEU A 82 -6.69 -7.42 29.69
N ASN A 83 -6.75 -8.75 29.87
CA ASN A 83 -8.00 -9.52 29.87
C ASN A 83 -8.77 -9.36 28.55
N ASP A 84 -8.08 -9.60 27.43
CA ASP A 84 -8.58 -9.54 26.05
C ASP A 84 -9.09 -8.15 25.60
N LYS A 85 -8.75 -7.11 26.37
CA LYS A 85 -9.15 -5.73 26.04
C LYS A 85 -8.23 -5.04 25.06
N LEU A 86 -6.98 -5.51 24.89
CA LEU A 86 -5.98 -4.90 24.01
C LEU A 86 -5.32 -6.01 23.17
N ASN A 87 -5.42 -5.87 21.86
CA ASN A 87 -4.77 -6.72 20.88
C ASN A 87 -3.45 -6.11 20.42
N LEU A 88 -2.38 -6.89 20.43
CA LEU A 88 -1.06 -6.56 19.92
C LEU A 88 -0.74 -7.48 18.75
N THR A 89 -0.23 -6.91 17.66
CA THR A 89 0.21 -7.68 16.48
C THR A 89 1.61 -7.26 16.07
N ALA A 90 2.39 -8.23 15.61
CA ALA A 90 3.67 -7.98 14.97
C ALA A 90 3.87 -8.98 13.83
N ALA A 91 4.41 -8.55 12.71
CA ALA A 91 4.76 -9.41 11.59
C ALA A 91 6.04 -8.93 10.91
N ILE A 92 6.78 -9.88 10.35
CA ILE A 92 7.81 -9.64 9.35
C ILE A 92 7.41 -10.38 8.09
N PHE A 93 7.64 -9.77 6.93
CA PHE A 93 7.24 -10.37 5.68
C PHE A 93 8.20 -10.02 4.54
N ARG A 94 8.18 -10.86 3.52
CA ARG A 94 8.78 -10.62 2.22
C ARG A 94 7.74 -10.82 1.14
N THR A 95 7.62 -9.85 0.23
CA THR A 95 6.81 -9.95 -0.99
C THR A 95 7.72 -9.79 -2.20
N GLU A 96 7.69 -10.77 -3.09
CA GLU A 96 8.41 -10.80 -4.35
C GLU A 96 7.40 -10.73 -5.49
N LYS A 97 7.60 -9.80 -6.42
CA LYS A 97 6.81 -9.69 -7.64
C LYS A 97 7.74 -9.96 -8.82
N THR A 98 7.51 -11.06 -9.50
CA THR A 98 8.31 -11.57 -10.62
C THR A 98 7.51 -11.54 -11.92
N ASN A 99 8.17 -11.81 -13.05
CA ASN A 99 7.57 -11.74 -14.38
C ASN A 99 7.01 -10.35 -14.71
N THR A 100 7.51 -9.28 -14.07
CA THR A 100 7.08 -7.94 -14.47
C THR A 100 7.63 -7.60 -15.84
N ARG A 101 6.90 -6.78 -16.57
CA ARG A 101 7.28 -6.40 -17.91
C ARG A 101 8.46 -5.44 -17.87
N ALA A 102 9.51 -5.81 -18.57
CA ALA A 102 10.72 -4.99 -18.73
C ALA A 102 11.30 -5.16 -20.12
N THR A 103 12.13 -4.21 -20.55
CA THR A 103 12.85 -4.30 -21.81
C THR A 103 13.99 -5.31 -21.66
N ALA A 104 14.08 -6.27 -22.56
CA ALA A 104 15.19 -7.23 -22.63
C ALA A 104 16.39 -6.65 -23.39
N GLU A 105 17.51 -7.36 -23.36
CA GLU A 105 18.74 -6.95 -24.04
C GLU A 105 18.61 -6.79 -25.56
N ASP A 106 17.68 -7.52 -26.17
CA ASP A 106 17.33 -7.42 -27.58
C ASP A 106 16.35 -6.28 -27.91
N GLY A 107 15.96 -5.48 -26.90
CA GLY A 107 15.01 -4.39 -27.02
C GLY A 107 13.54 -4.80 -27.03
N THR A 108 13.23 -6.07 -26.92
CA THR A 108 11.84 -6.55 -26.83
C THR A 108 11.30 -6.43 -25.40
N THR A 109 9.97 -6.39 -25.25
CA THR A 109 9.33 -6.44 -23.93
C THR A 109 9.16 -7.90 -23.52
N GLN A 110 9.71 -8.28 -22.37
CA GLN A 110 9.66 -9.62 -21.82
C GLN A 110 9.29 -9.64 -20.33
N ASN A 111 8.97 -10.82 -19.80
CA ASN A 111 8.67 -11.04 -18.36
C ASN A 111 9.97 -11.31 -17.57
N ILE A 112 10.83 -10.34 -17.48
CA ILE A 112 12.15 -10.47 -16.82
C ILE A 112 12.30 -9.59 -15.59
N GLY A 113 11.35 -8.67 -15.36
CA GLY A 113 11.44 -7.74 -14.25
C GLY A 113 11.09 -8.37 -12.91
N GLU A 114 11.68 -7.84 -11.84
CA GLU A 114 11.50 -8.28 -10.48
C GLU A 114 11.52 -7.10 -9.50
N THR A 115 10.59 -7.09 -8.54
CA THR A 115 10.59 -6.19 -7.39
C THR A 115 10.45 -7.00 -6.10
N ARG A 116 11.06 -6.49 -5.02
CA ARG A 116 10.99 -7.09 -3.70
C ARG A 116 10.64 -6.05 -2.66
N VAL A 117 9.86 -6.45 -1.67
CA VAL A 117 9.54 -5.66 -0.48
C VAL A 117 9.74 -6.52 0.75
N ASP A 118 10.68 -6.14 1.61
CA ASP A 118 10.84 -6.67 2.95
C ASP A 118 10.18 -5.72 3.94
N GLY A 119 9.38 -6.23 4.87
CA GLY A 119 8.61 -5.38 5.76
C GLY A 119 8.51 -5.88 7.19
N ILE A 120 8.24 -4.91 8.08
CA ILE A 120 7.87 -5.13 9.48
C ILE A 120 6.58 -4.37 9.73
N GLU A 121 5.60 -5.03 10.35
CA GLU A 121 4.35 -4.42 10.77
C GLU A 121 4.14 -4.62 12.26
N LEU A 122 3.72 -3.54 12.94
CA LEU A 122 3.34 -3.54 14.34
C LEU A 122 1.95 -2.93 14.48
N GLY A 123 1.10 -3.53 15.29
CA GLY A 123 -0.25 -3.05 15.53
C GLY A 123 -0.65 -3.13 17.00
N VAL A 124 -1.41 -2.15 17.43
CA VAL A 124 -2.04 -2.09 18.76
C VAL A 124 -3.48 -1.64 18.56
N ASN A 125 -4.45 -2.39 19.09
CA ASN A 125 -5.85 -2.00 19.00
C ASN A 125 -6.65 -2.47 20.21
N GLY A 126 -7.43 -1.59 20.81
CA GLY A 126 -8.32 -1.93 21.93
C GLY A 126 -8.34 -0.90 23.04
N ASN A 127 -8.63 -1.37 24.25
CA ASN A 127 -8.80 -0.54 25.44
C ASN A 127 -7.65 -0.75 26.43
N ILE A 128 -6.95 0.33 26.78
CA ILE A 128 -5.94 0.32 27.85
C ILE A 128 -6.63 0.33 29.22
N THR A 129 -7.73 1.10 29.31
CA THR A 129 -8.63 1.12 30.48
C THR A 129 -10.08 1.17 29.97
N GLU A 130 -11.06 1.14 30.87
CA GLU A 130 -12.48 1.28 30.51
C GLU A 130 -12.80 2.64 29.82
N LYS A 131 -11.96 3.65 30.06
CA LYS A 131 -12.14 5.01 29.53
C LYS A 131 -11.16 5.35 28.41
N TRP A 132 -10.13 4.55 28.19
CA TRP A 132 -9.04 4.87 27.28
C TRP A 132 -8.88 3.78 26.23
N ALA A 133 -9.18 4.13 24.97
CA ALA A 133 -8.96 3.27 23.81
C ALA A 133 -7.81 3.80 22.94
N VAL A 134 -7.12 2.88 22.28
CA VAL A 134 -6.02 3.15 21.34
C VAL A 134 -6.13 2.26 20.11
N SER A 135 -5.81 2.82 18.96
CA SER A 135 -5.55 2.11 17.71
C SER A 135 -4.30 2.70 17.09
N ALA A 136 -3.26 1.90 16.92
CA ALA A 136 -2.00 2.34 16.35
C ALA A 136 -1.43 1.27 15.43
N GLY A 137 -0.78 1.72 14.36
CA GLY A 137 -0.06 0.88 13.42
C GLY A 137 1.25 1.53 13.00
N TYR A 138 2.27 0.72 12.84
CA TYR A 138 3.55 1.12 12.27
C TYR A 138 3.99 0.09 11.23
N THR A 139 4.45 0.58 10.08
CA THR A 139 4.98 -0.25 9.00
C THR A 139 6.33 0.29 8.56
N TYR A 140 7.32 -0.59 8.50
CA TYR A 140 8.60 -0.35 7.86
C TYR A 140 8.68 -1.21 6.61
N LEU A 141 9.06 -0.60 5.47
CA LEU A 141 9.20 -1.26 4.17
C LEU A 141 10.57 -0.96 3.57
N ASP A 142 11.32 -2.00 3.26
CA ASP A 142 12.51 -1.92 2.43
C ASP A 142 12.19 -2.50 1.07
N SER A 143 11.96 -1.64 0.08
CA SER A 143 11.52 -2.01 -1.25
C SER A 143 12.62 -1.79 -2.28
N GLU A 144 12.76 -2.71 -3.22
CA GLU A 144 13.83 -2.72 -4.21
C GLU A 144 13.30 -3.13 -5.59
N LEU A 145 13.71 -2.40 -6.61
CA LEU A 145 13.67 -2.86 -7.99
C LEU A 145 14.87 -3.80 -8.19
N VAL A 146 14.65 -5.11 -8.07
CA VAL A 146 15.71 -6.11 -8.15
C VAL A 146 16.21 -6.24 -9.59
N ASP A 147 15.26 -6.34 -10.53
CA ASP A 147 15.55 -6.34 -11.97
C ASP A 147 14.53 -5.48 -12.72
N GLY A 148 15.00 -4.41 -13.32
CA GLY A 148 14.24 -3.51 -14.19
C GLY A 148 14.52 -3.76 -15.67
N GLY A 149 15.19 -4.86 -16.02
CA GLY A 149 15.57 -5.19 -17.37
C GLY A 149 16.69 -4.29 -17.89
N TYR A 150 16.55 -3.84 -19.13
CA TYR A 150 17.55 -3.07 -19.85
C TYR A 150 17.04 -1.71 -20.28
N THR A 151 17.93 -0.77 -20.44
CA THR A 151 17.64 0.59 -20.93
C THR A 151 18.45 0.88 -22.16
N ASN A 152 17.83 1.44 -23.20
CA ASN A 152 18.56 1.90 -24.39
C ASN A 152 19.35 3.16 -24.05
N VAL A 153 20.66 3.06 -24.04
CA VAL A 153 21.60 4.18 -23.86
C VAL A 153 22.16 4.70 -25.18
N GLY A 154 21.83 4.04 -26.30
CA GLY A 154 22.17 4.46 -27.65
C GLY A 154 21.13 5.41 -28.25
N SER A 155 21.22 5.63 -29.54
CA SER A 155 20.19 6.36 -30.28
C SER A 155 19.06 5.44 -30.75
N THR A 156 17.94 6.02 -31.18
CA THR A 156 16.83 5.23 -31.77
C THR A 156 17.29 4.50 -33.05
N ALA A 157 18.24 5.08 -33.81
CA ALA A 157 18.74 4.48 -35.04
C ALA A 157 19.81 3.40 -34.79
N VAL A 158 20.55 3.51 -33.68
CA VAL A 158 21.58 2.55 -33.26
C VAL A 158 21.37 2.27 -31.76
N PRO A 159 20.43 1.38 -31.42
CA PRO A 159 20.14 1.08 -30.02
C PRO A 159 21.29 0.30 -29.38
N VAL A 160 21.61 0.65 -28.14
CA VAL A 160 22.56 -0.05 -27.29
C VAL A 160 21.88 -0.28 -25.95
N TYR A 161 21.66 -1.50 -25.57
CA TYR A 161 20.96 -1.86 -24.34
C TYR A 161 21.96 -2.21 -23.23
N GLN A 162 21.76 -1.63 -22.06
CA GLN A 162 22.53 -1.89 -20.86
C GLN A 162 21.58 -2.20 -19.71
N ALA A 163 22.05 -2.91 -18.68
CA ALA A 163 21.26 -3.16 -17.48
C ALA A 163 20.67 -1.87 -16.93
N ASN A 164 19.43 -1.94 -16.49
CA ASN A 164 18.71 -0.77 -16.02
C ASN A 164 19.44 -0.13 -14.82
N PRO A 165 19.85 1.13 -14.92
CA PRO A 165 20.59 1.81 -13.84
C PRO A 165 19.70 2.07 -12.59
N SER A 166 18.41 1.79 -12.67
CA SER A 166 17.49 1.88 -11.52
C SER A 166 17.45 0.59 -10.68
N ASN A 167 18.16 -0.47 -11.07
CA ASN A 167 18.29 -1.66 -10.25
C ASN A 167 18.90 -1.30 -8.89
N GLY A 168 18.33 -1.82 -7.80
CA GLY A 168 18.65 -1.45 -6.42
C GLY A 168 17.90 -0.22 -5.89
N ASN A 169 17.16 0.51 -6.71
CA ASN A 169 16.39 1.66 -6.28
C ASN A 169 15.10 1.25 -5.56
N GLN A 170 14.61 2.15 -4.70
CA GLN A 170 13.33 2.00 -4.03
C GLN A 170 12.17 2.01 -5.03
N VAL A 171 11.18 1.13 -4.80
CA VAL A 171 9.96 1.07 -5.61
C VAL A 171 9.16 2.36 -5.44
N GLN A 172 8.53 2.81 -6.54
CA GLN A 172 7.74 4.04 -6.58
C GLN A 172 6.55 3.98 -5.62
N ASN A 173 6.24 5.11 -4.99
CA ASN A 173 5.13 5.29 -4.06
C ASN A 173 5.13 4.33 -2.85
N VAL A 174 6.26 3.74 -2.51
CA VAL A 174 6.46 2.98 -1.29
C VAL A 174 7.18 3.86 -0.28
N ALA A 175 6.51 4.19 0.82
CA ALA A 175 7.13 4.91 1.93
C ALA A 175 7.95 3.93 2.78
N LYS A 176 9.17 4.35 3.19
CA LYS A 176 10.03 3.50 4.03
C LYS A 176 9.45 3.32 5.42
N ASN A 177 8.92 4.38 6.02
CA ASN A 177 8.22 4.35 7.29
C ASN A 177 6.83 4.97 7.16
N SER A 178 5.84 4.32 7.73
CA SER A 178 4.50 4.87 7.92
C SER A 178 3.95 4.50 9.28
N ALA A 179 3.20 5.42 9.89
CA ALA A 179 2.60 5.21 11.20
C ALA A 179 1.24 5.88 11.28
N THR A 180 0.33 5.24 12.00
CA THR A 180 -0.96 5.79 12.37
C THR A 180 -1.15 5.63 13.87
N LEU A 181 -1.73 6.64 14.50
CA LEU A 181 -2.15 6.60 15.89
C LEU A 181 -3.51 7.26 15.99
N TRP A 182 -4.43 6.60 16.64
CA TRP A 182 -5.68 7.17 17.09
C TRP A 182 -5.92 6.78 18.54
N THR A 183 -6.29 7.73 19.39
CA THR A 183 -6.62 7.46 20.77
C THR A 183 -7.83 8.24 21.21
N THR A 184 -8.65 7.66 22.06
CA THR A 184 -9.83 8.30 22.63
C THR A 184 -9.84 8.14 24.14
N TYR A 185 -10.25 9.18 24.83
CA TYR A 185 -10.38 9.17 26.28
C TYR A 185 -11.74 9.76 26.71
N GLN A 186 -12.47 9.00 27.51
CA GLN A 186 -13.73 9.48 28.12
C GLN A 186 -13.41 10.36 29.32
N VAL A 187 -13.42 11.68 29.09
CA VAL A 187 -13.08 12.69 30.11
C VAL A 187 -14.20 12.84 31.14
N LEU A 188 -15.46 12.83 30.65
CA LEU A 188 -16.68 12.85 31.44
C LEU A 188 -17.61 11.71 30.98
N PRO A 189 -18.59 11.29 31.75
CA PRO A 189 -19.54 10.26 31.31
C PRO A 189 -20.21 10.60 29.96
N GLU A 190 -20.40 11.88 29.66
CA GLU A 190 -21.02 12.36 28.43
C GLU A 190 -19.98 12.78 27.35
N LEU A 191 -18.71 13.03 27.73
CA LEU A 191 -17.71 13.62 26.84
C LEU A 191 -16.52 12.66 26.60
N THR A 192 -16.34 12.30 25.33
CA THR A 192 -15.15 11.60 24.86
C THR A 192 -14.37 12.53 23.92
N LEU A 193 -13.07 12.66 24.19
CA LEU A 193 -12.12 13.35 23.30
C LEU A 193 -11.26 12.32 22.57
N GLY A 194 -10.92 12.64 21.35
CA GLY A 194 -10.02 11.83 20.53
C GLY A 194 -8.93 12.68 19.89
N ALA A 195 -7.77 12.10 19.72
CA ALA A 195 -6.66 12.68 18.99
C ALA A 195 -5.93 11.61 18.18
N GLY A 196 -5.39 12.00 17.05
CA GLY A 196 -4.65 11.10 16.19
C GLY A 196 -3.53 11.77 15.43
N ALA A 197 -2.65 10.94 14.89
CA ALA A 197 -1.59 11.35 13.99
C ALA A 197 -1.42 10.31 12.88
N VAL A 198 -1.13 10.79 11.67
CA VAL A 198 -0.72 9.97 10.53
C VAL A 198 0.62 10.51 10.05
N ALA A 199 1.62 9.63 10.00
CA ALA A 199 2.96 9.95 9.52
C ALA A 199 3.32 9.04 8.34
N MET A 200 4.00 9.60 7.36
CA MET A 200 4.52 8.87 6.21
C MET A 200 5.84 9.51 5.76
N ASP A 201 6.83 8.70 5.46
CA ASP A 201 8.09 9.14 4.86
C ASP A 201 7.87 9.63 3.41
N LYS A 202 8.90 10.25 2.85
CA LYS A 202 8.94 10.61 1.44
C LYS A 202 8.69 9.38 0.55
N VAL A 203 8.06 9.60 -0.60
CA VAL A 203 7.92 8.58 -1.64
C VAL A 203 8.45 9.10 -2.97
N TYR A 204 9.05 8.19 -3.73
CA TYR A 204 9.54 8.50 -5.06
C TYR A 204 8.45 8.30 -6.11
N GLY A 205 8.41 9.18 -7.10
CA GLY A 205 7.44 9.11 -8.22
C GLY A 205 7.99 8.40 -9.46
N ASN A 206 9.27 8.04 -9.47
CA ASN A 206 9.93 7.40 -10.61
C ASN A 206 10.97 6.36 -10.16
N ALA A 207 11.23 5.38 -11.02
CA ALA A 207 12.15 4.28 -10.74
C ALA A 207 13.60 4.74 -10.53
N THR A 208 14.02 5.88 -11.09
CA THR A 208 15.35 6.46 -10.90
C THR A 208 15.53 7.15 -9.55
N ASN A 209 14.47 7.23 -8.73
CA ASN A 209 14.44 7.90 -7.42
C ASN A 209 14.91 9.37 -7.44
N THR A 210 14.78 10.05 -8.57
CA THR A 210 15.18 11.45 -8.75
C THR A 210 14.04 12.45 -8.48
N LYS A 211 12.78 11.99 -8.52
CA LYS A 211 11.57 12.78 -8.25
C LYS A 211 10.85 12.19 -7.05
N TRP A 212 10.45 13.04 -6.11
CA TRP A 212 9.84 12.60 -4.87
C TRP A 212 8.90 13.67 -4.29
N VAL A 213 7.98 13.24 -3.46
CA VAL A 213 7.19 14.12 -2.60
C VAL A 213 7.64 13.94 -1.15
N PRO A 214 7.68 15.02 -0.35
CA PRO A 214 8.16 14.98 1.03
C PRO A 214 7.22 14.14 1.90
N GLY A 215 7.80 13.54 2.94
CA GLY A 215 7.06 12.94 4.03
C GLY A 215 6.26 13.98 4.82
N TYR A 216 5.30 13.51 5.59
CA TYR A 216 4.45 14.38 6.40
C TYR A 216 4.04 13.74 7.72
N VAL A 217 3.62 14.59 8.64
CA VAL A 217 2.83 14.23 9.81
C VAL A 217 1.57 15.08 9.79
N ARG A 218 0.41 14.46 9.88
CA ARG A 218 -0.92 15.08 10.01
C ARG A 218 -1.48 14.76 11.38
N TYR A 219 -2.11 15.73 11.99
CA TYR A 219 -2.80 15.58 13.27
C TYR A 219 -4.30 15.78 13.09
N ASP A 220 -5.08 14.94 13.76
CA ASP A 220 -6.53 14.95 13.73
C ASP A 220 -7.08 14.99 15.17
N ALA A 221 -8.29 15.51 15.36
CA ALA A 221 -8.96 15.53 16.66
C ALA A 221 -10.45 15.23 16.53
N MET A 222 -11.05 14.77 17.63
CA MET A 222 -12.46 14.49 17.73
C MET A 222 -12.97 14.87 19.14
N ALA A 223 -14.20 15.38 19.17
CA ALA A 223 -14.98 15.51 20.40
C ALA A 223 -16.35 14.88 20.16
N ARG A 224 -16.76 13.96 21.05
CA ARG A 224 -18.08 13.34 21.03
C ARG A 224 -18.79 13.64 22.34
N TYR A 225 -19.99 14.20 22.25
CA TYR A 225 -20.83 14.54 23.37
C TYR A 225 -22.17 13.81 23.32
N ASN A 226 -22.43 12.96 24.29
CA ASN A 226 -23.72 12.27 24.46
C ASN A 226 -24.73 13.24 25.12
N VAL A 227 -25.61 13.80 24.31
CA VAL A 227 -26.67 14.73 24.81
C VAL A 227 -27.67 13.99 25.74
N ASN A 228 -28.01 12.77 25.33
CA ASN A 228 -28.83 11.83 26.09
C ASN A 228 -28.63 10.41 25.55
N LYS A 229 -29.42 9.44 26.05
CA LYS A 229 -29.29 8.02 25.64
C LYS A 229 -29.56 7.77 24.12
N ASN A 230 -30.27 8.69 23.48
CA ASN A 230 -30.73 8.56 22.10
C ASN A 230 -29.98 9.48 21.10
N VAL A 231 -29.26 10.50 21.59
CA VAL A 231 -28.65 11.52 20.74
C VAL A 231 -27.21 11.75 21.16
N ASP A 232 -26.28 11.65 20.21
CA ASP A 232 -24.91 12.11 20.38
C ASP A 232 -24.49 13.06 19.24
N LEU A 233 -23.62 14.00 19.59
CA LEU A 233 -22.97 14.93 18.67
C LEU A 233 -21.50 14.55 18.56
N GLN A 234 -20.97 14.51 17.34
CA GLN A 234 -19.54 14.26 17.12
C GLN A 234 -18.97 15.30 16.17
N LEU A 235 -17.97 16.03 16.65
CA LEU A 235 -17.13 16.91 15.82
C LEU A 235 -15.81 16.23 15.52
N ASN A 236 -15.48 16.07 14.24
CA ASN A 236 -14.17 15.63 13.78
C ASN A 236 -13.48 16.82 13.10
N VAL A 237 -12.21 17.04 13.42
CA VAL A 237 -11.36 18.03 12.77
C VAL A 237 -10.13 17.29 12.22
N ASN A 238 -10.03 17.24 10.91
CA ASN A 238 -8.92 16.60 10.21
C ASN A 238 -7.88 17.65 9.84
N ASN A 239 -6.61 17.27 9.83
CA ASN A 239 -5.49 18.13 9.52
C ASN A 239 -5.48 19.42 10.36
N LEU A 240 -5.46 19.27 11.68
CA LEU A 240 -5.51 20.38 12.66
C LEU A 240 -4.51 21.50 12.35
N SER A 241 -3.31 21.13 11.90
CA SER A 241 -2.23 22.07 11.58
C SER A 241 -2.40 22.76 10.24
N ASP A 242 -3.43 22.41 9.46
CA ASP A 242 -3.64 22.87 8.07
C ASP A 242 -2.40 22.69 7.20
N LYS A 243 -1.73 21.56 7.39
CA LYS A 243 -0.50 21.25 6.67
C LYS A 243 -0.79 20.90 5.22
N ARG A 244 -0.14 21.57 4.29
CA ARG A 244 -0.12 21.16 2.90
C ARG A 244 0.80 19.95 2.73
N TYR A 245 0.30 18.85 2.20
CA TYR A 245 1.06 17.63 1.97
C TYR A 245 0.55 16.87 0.75
N PHE A 246 1.34 15.90 0.30
CA PHE A 246 1.04 15.09 -0.87
C PHE A 246 0.99 13.62 -0.48
N THR A 247 0.00 12.90 -1.00
CA THR A 247 -0.20 11.48 -0.68
C THR A 247 0.46 10.55 -1.67
N LYS A 248 0.73 11.03 -2.90
CA LYS A 248 1.26 10.22 -3.99
C LYS A 248 2.05 11.09 -4.97
N ALA A 249 3.18 10.58 -5.42
CA ALA A 249 3.89 11.12 -6.57
C ALA A 249 3.47 10.35 -7.83
N TYR A 250 3.21 11.07 -8.93
CA TYR A 250 2.81 10.45 -10.18
C TYR A 250 3.87 10.69 -11.24
N SER A 251 4.72 9.67 -11.45
CA SER A 251 5.87 9.76 -12.33
C SER A 251 6.74 10.99 -12.00
N SER A 252 7.04 11.84 -13.00
CA SER A 252 7.90 13.00 -12.86
C SER A 252 7.18 14.33 -13.01
N HIS A 253 5.85 14.35 -13.20
CA HIS A 253 5.15 15.57 -13.67
C HIS A 253 4.01 16.05 -12.77
N TYR A 254 3.43 15.25 -11.89
CA TYR A 254 2.46 15.73 -10.91
C TYR A 254 2.42 14.88 -9.63
N ALA A 255 1.79 15.42 -8.60
CA ALA A 255 1.57 14.78 -7.31
C ALA A 255 0.13 15.02 -6.86
N THR A 256 -0.42 14.06 -6.11
CA THR A 256 -1.76 14.20 -5.53
C THR A 256 -1.66 14.96 -4.21
N GLU A 257 -2.17 16.20 -4.22
CA GLU A 257 -2.29 17.01 -3.02
C GLU A 257 -3.44 16.50 -2.15
N ALA A 258 -3.23 16.42 -0.85
CA ALA A 258 -4.24 16.04 0.13
C ALA A 258 -5.11 17.24 0.50
N GLU A 259 -6.27 16.94 1.09
CA GLU A 259 -7.17 17.96 1.62
C GLU A 259 -6.49 18.77 2.74
N GLY A 260 -6.77 20.08 2.77
CA GLY A 260 -6.44 20.97 3.87
C GLY A 260 -7.24 20.63 5.13
N ARG A 261 -7.23 21.53 6.13
CA ARG A 261 -8.02 21.35 7.34
C ARG A 261 -9.51 21.32 7.00
N SER A 262 -10.19 20.30 7.52
CA SER A 262 -11.63 20.13 7.37
C SER A 262 -12.28 19.81 8.73
N ALA A 263 -13.55 20.17 8.87
CA ALA A 263 -14.34 19.84 10.05
C ALA A 263 -15.69 19.26 9.65
N VAL A 264 -16.09 18.19 10.33
CA VAL A 264 -17.37 17.51 10.11
C VAL A 264 -18.10 17.38 11.45
N LEU A 265 -19.29 17.94 11.52
CA LEU A 265 -20.20 17.75 12.64
C LEU A 265 -21.26 16.71 12.27
N SER A 266 -21.35 15.65 13.07
CA SER A 266 -22.35 14.59 12.93
C SER A 266 -23.32 14.60 14.10
N VAL A 267 -24.60 14.36 13.81
CA VAL A 267 -25.65 14.14 14.81
C VAL A 267 -26.13 12.71 14.63
N ASN A 268 -25.97 11.86 15.64
CA ASN A 268 -26.37 10.46 15.61
C ASN A 268 -27.62 10.25 16.48
N PHE A 269 -28.62 9.59 15.92
CA PHE A 269 -29.84 9.21 16.60
C PHE A 269 -29.90 7.69 16.78
N LYS A 270 -30.22 7.23 17.99
CA LYS A 270 -30.43 5.80 18.33
C LYS A 270 -31.90 5.62 18.68
N TYR A 271 -32.56 4.71 18.03
CA TYR A 271 -33.95 4.35 18.26
C TYR A 271 -34.08 3.20 19.25
#